data_dad01cce4173b956d856d279d9aed344
#
_entry.id   dad01cce4173b956d856d279d9aed344
#
_cell.length_a   1.000
_cell.length_b   1.000
_cell.length_c   1.000
_cell.angle_alpha   90.00
_cell.angle_beta   90.00
_cell.angle_gamma   90.00
#
_symmetry.space_group_name_H-M   'P 1'
#
loop_
_entity.id
_entity.type
_entity.pdbx_description
1 polymer ?
#
loop_
_entity_poly.entity_id
_entity_poly.type
_entity_poly.pdbx_seq_one_letter_code
_entity_poly.pdbx_strand_id
1 'polypeptide(L)'
;MRLRRWMLLLWLASLSGLAMADWEAVDENYLAVVYIDPDKIRASSVFPQAWHLIDLRQRAKTGAMSRLALMEYDCQDQRRRTLAFASKSEPMGEGKTLFTSAVATPWKAVAADTVEHKVMLMLCGNNAGKH
;
A
#
# COMPACT_ATOMS: atom_id res chain seq x y z
N MET A 1 -14.96 36.41 -50.41
CA MET A 1 -15.25 35.15 -49.72
C MET A 1 -14.51 35.11 -48.43
N ARG A 2 -15.21 35.11 -47.35
CA ARG A 2 -14.58 35.01 -46.03
C ARG A 2 -14.50 33.56 -45.64
N LEU A 3 -13.33 32.99 -45.71
CA LEU A 3 -13.04 31.73 -45.10
C LEU A 3 -13.06 31.93 -43.58
N ARG A 4 -14.16 31.57 -42.96
CA ARG A 4 -14.19 31.37 -41.55
C ARG A 4 -13.34 30.15 -41.23
N ARG A 5 -12.10 30.37 -40.92
CA ARG A 5 -11.28 29.40 -40.27
C ARG A 5 -11.87 29.20 -38.88
N TRP A 6 -12.71 28.21 -38.77
CA TRP A 6 -13.02 27.65 -37.50
C TRP A 6 -11.74 26.95 -37.06
N MET A 7 -10.96 27.64 -36.26
CA MET A 7 -9.98 26.98 -35.44
C MET A 7 -10.76 26.10 -34.47
N LEU A 8 -10.91 24.86 -34.84
CA LEU A 8 -11.15 23.80 -33.88
C LEU A 8 -9.93 23.77 -32.97
N LEU A 9 -10.01 24.54 -31.90
CA LEU A 9 -9.20 24.33 -30.74
C LEU A 9 -9.59 22.95 -30.24
N LEU A 10 -8.86 21.95 -30.73
CA LEU A 10 -8.76 20.67 -30.08
C LEU A 10 -8.23 20.95 -28.68
N TRP A 11 -9.14 21.07 -27.74
CA TRP A 11 -8.85 20.89 -26.36
C TRP A 11 -8.41 19.43 -26.22
N LEU A 12 -7.13 19.21 -26.41
CA LEU A 12 -6.48 18.06 -25.81
C LEU A 12 -6.62 18.26 -24.30
N ALA A 13 -7.76 17.84 -23.78
CA ALA A 13 -7.85 17.53 -22.39
C ALA A 13 -6.81 16.44 -22.15
N SER A 14 -5.62 16.87 -21.76
CA SER A 14 -4.67 15.96 -21.18
C SER A 14 -5.35 15.40 -19.93
N LEU A 15 -5.97 14.25 -20.10
CA LEU A 15 -6.29 13.39 -18.98
C LEU A 15 -4.94 12.98 -18.39
N SER A 16 -4.38 13.90 -17.58
CA SER A 16 -3.38 13.50 -16.63
C SER A 16 -4.11 12.54 -15.68
N GLY A 17 -4.11 11.25 -16.05
CA GLY A 17 -4.57 10.20 -15.16
C GLY A 17 -3.76 10.33 -13.89
N LEU A 18 -4.38 10.82 -12.82
CA LEU A 18 -3.86 10.62 -11.48
C LEU A 18 -3.63 9.12 -11.38
N ALA A 19 -2.36 8.74 -11.23
CA ALA A 19 -2.00 7.36 -10.96
C ALA A 19 -2.60 7.03 -9.59
N MET A 20 -3.86 6.58 -9.57
CA MET A 20 -4.47 6.05 -8.38
C MET A 20 -3.81 4.70 -8.10
N ALA A 21 -3.35 4.51 -6.87
CA ALA A 21 -2.86 3.22 -6.42
C ALA A 21 -3.99 2.19 -6.58
N ASP A 22 -3.68 1.08 -7.24
CA ASP A 22 -4.61 -0.04 -7.41
C ASP A 22 -4.57 -0.91 -6.16
N TRP A 23 -5.30 -0.49 -5.13
CA TRP A 23 -5.37 -1.22 -3.88
C TRP A 23 -6.24 -2.47 -4.01
N GLU A 24 -5.67 -3.61 -3.67
CA GLU A 24 -6.38 -4.88 -3.56
C GLU A 24 -6.53 -5.28 -2.10
N ALA A 25 -7.77 -5.57 -1.68
CA ALA A 25 -8.04 -6.06 -0.34
C ALA A 25 -7.46 -7.47 -0.16
N VAL A 26 -6.65 -7.65 0.88
CA VAL A 26 -6.04 -8.95 1.22
C VAL A 26 -6.67 -9.57 2.45
N ASP A 27 -7.20 -8.76 3.35
CA ASP A 27 -7.90 -9.24 4.55
C ASP A 27 -8.76 -8.14 5.14
N GLU A 28 -9.76 -8.54 5.93
CA GLU A 28 -10.60 -7.61 6.66
C GLU A 28 -11.05 -8.21 7.99
N ASN A 29 -11.31 -7.33 8.94
CA ASN A 29 -11.95 -7.66 10.20
C ASN A 29 -12.86 -6.51 10.65
N TYR A 30 -13.37 -6.56 11.88
CA TYR A 30 -14.26 -5.52 12.38
C TYR A 30 -13.57 -4.16 12.64
N LEU A 31 -12.24 -4.11 12.65
CA LEU A 31 -11.46 -2.88 12.88
C LEU A 31 -11.01 -2.21 11.60
N ALA A 32 -10.64 -3.00 10.58
CA ALA A 32 -9.99 -2.48 9.39
C ALA A 32 -10.11 -3.41 8.19
N VAL A 33 -9.92 -2.84 7.02
CA VAL A 33 -9.62 -3.56 5.79
C VAL A 33 -8.14 -3.31 5.46
N VAL A 34 -7.42 -4.36 5.11
CA VAL A 34 -6.01 -4.25 4.72
C VAL A 34 -5.87 -4.51 3.23
N TYR A 35 -5.21 -3.59 2.57
CA TYR A 35 -4.94 -3.64 1.13
C TYR A 35 -3.45 -3.69 0.87
N ILE A 36 -3.10 -4.23 -0.28
CA ILE A 36 -1.77 -4.05 -0.88
C ILE A 36 -1.92 -3.47 -2.27
N ASP A 37 -0.85 -2.87 -2.78
CA ASP A 37 -0.76 -2.43 -4.16
C ASP A 37 0.18 -3.39 -4.92
N PRO A 38 -0.37 -4.33 -5.70
CA PRO A 38 0.44 -5.32 -6.39
C PRO A 38 1.36 -4.73 -7.45
N ASP A 39 1.02 -3.56 -8.00
CA ASP A 39 1.82 -2.89 -9.02
C ASP A 39 3.07 -2.21 -8.44
N LYS A 40 3.11 -2.04 -7.13
CA LYS A 40 4.23 -1.41 -6.42
C LYS A 40 4.99 -2.37 -5.51
N ILE A 41 4.88 -3.65 -5.78
CA ILE A 41 5.70 -4.65 -5.10
C ILE A 41 7.13 -4.53 -5.60
N ARG A 42 8.06 -4.33 -4.67
CA ARG A 42 9.49 -4.43 -4.98
C ARG A 42 9.91 -5.87 -4.78
N ALA A 43 10.00 -6.61 -5.88
CA ALA A 43 10.46 -7.98 -5.87
C ALA A 43 11.93 -8.05 -5.46
N SER A 44 12.25 -8.99 -4.60
CA SER A 44 13.61 -9.35 -4.20
C SER A 44 13.62 -10.84 -3.88
N SER A 45 14.73 -11.49 -4.14
CA SER A 45 14.90 -12.90 -3.77
C SER A 45 15.01 -13.13 -2.27
N VAL A 46 15.36 -12.10 -1.52
CA VAL A 46 15.64 -12.20 -0.07
C VAL A 46 14.65 -11.38 0.74
N PHE A 47 14.49 -10.10 0.41
CA PHE A 47 13.67 -9.15 1.17
C PHE A 47 12.71 -8.38 0.27
N PRO A 48 11.64 -9.01 -0.23
CA PRO A 48 10.63 -8.29 -0.99
C PRO A 48 9.90 -7.27 -0.12
N GLN A 49 9.43 -6.20 -0.77
CA GLN A 49 8.75 -5.09 -0.11
C GLN A 49 7.39 -4.84 -0.76
N ALA A 50 6.43 -4.43 0.05
CA ALA A 50 5.12 -4.02 -0.42
C ALA A 50 4.56 -2.89 0.44
N TRP A 51 3.83 -1.99 -0.19
CA TRP A 51 3.01 -1.01 0.51
C TRP A 51 1.72 -1.65 0.97
N HIS A 52 1.40 -1.44 2.24
CA HIS A 52 0.12 -1.82 2.87
C HIS A 52 -0.68 -0.56 3.12
N LEU A 53 -1.97 -0.65 2.89
CA LEU A 53 -2.95 0.34 3.33
C LEU A 53 -3.85 -0.32 4.37
N ILE A 54 -3.85 0.21 5.56
CA ILE A 54 -4.74 -0.20 6.64
C ILE A 54 -5.85 0.85 6.71
N ASP A 55 -7.04 0.49 6.24
CA ASP A 55 -8.18 1.39 6.20
C ASP A 55 -9.09 1.11 7.38
N LEU A 56 -9.17 2.07 8.31
CA LEU A 56 -9.88 1.90 9.56
C LEU A 56 -11.38 2.10 9.35
N ARG A 57 -12.20 1.27 10.01
CA ARG A 57 -13.66 1.42 9.97
C ARG A 57 -14.15 2.56 10.84
N GLN A 58 -13.37 2.92 11.86
CA GLN A 58 -13.65 4.03 12.76
C GLN A 58 -12.39 4.85 12.99
N ARG A 59 -12.59 6.15 13.20
CA ARG A 59 -11.48 7.05 13.47
C ARG A 59 -10.75 6.65 14.76
N ALA A 60 -9.44 6.54 14.66
CA ALA A 60 -8.58 6.29 15.80
C ALA A 60 -8.52 7.51 16.72
N LYS A 61 -8.12 7.28 17.98
CA LYS A 61 -7.92 8.39 18.96
C LYS A 61 -6.90 9.42 18.48
N THR A 62 -5.96 9.03 17.65
CA THR A 62 -4.97 9.91 17.01
C THR A 62 -5.56 10.79 15.92
N GLY A 63 -6.82 10.59 15.54
CA GLY A 63 -7.47 11.24 14.41
C GLY A 63 -7.29 10.51 13.08
N ALA A 64 -6.53 9.44 13.04
CA ALA A 64 -6.29 8.69 11.80
C ALA A 64 -7.51 7.90 11.35
N MET A 65 -7.74 7.88 10.04
CA MET A 65 -8.71 7.01 9.37
C MET A 65 -8.03 5.94 8.50
N SER A 66 -6.77 6.11 8.19
CA SER A 66 -6.00 5.12 7.46
C SER A 66 -4.50 5.27 7.74
N ARG A 67 -3.75 4.22 7.38
CA ARG A 67 -2.31 4.17 7.53
C ARG A 67 -1.69 3.51 6.32
N LEU A 68 -0.65 4.15 5.78
CA LEU A 68 0.21 3.58 4.75
C LEU A 68 1.47 3.05 5.44
N ALA A 69 1.87 1.84 5.11
CA ALA A 69 3.08 1.24 5.68
C ALA A 69 3.86 0.49 4.61
N LEU A 70 5.15 0.80 4.49
CA LEU A 70 6.07 0.03 3.67
C LEU A 70 6.61 -1.12 4.51
N MET A 71 6.26 -2.34 4.11
CA MET A 71 6.66 -3.56 4.82
C MET A 71 7.72 -4.30 4.03
N GLU A 72 8.67 -4.88 4.73
CA GLU A 72 9.70 -5.74 4.18
C GLU A 72 9.57 -7.13 4.81
N TYR A 73 9.72 -8.17 3.98
CA TYR A 73 9.57 -9.55 4.39
C TYR A 73 10.87 -10.32 4.17
N ASP A 74 11.21 -11.13 5.14
CA ASP A 74 12.30 -12.09 5.03
C ASP A 74 11.67 -13.46 4.71
N CYS A 75 11.76 -13.84 3.45
CA CYS A 75 11.13 -15.08 2.97
C CYS A 75 11.73 -16.33 3.58
N GLN A 76 13.01 -16.30 3.92
CA GLN A 76 13.73 -17.46 4.43
C GLN A 76 13.39 -17.71 5.89
N ASP A 77 13.51 -16.67 6.73
CA ASP A 77 13.29 -16.79 8.16
C ASP A 77 11.86 -16.44 8.59
N GLN A 78 10.97 -16.18 7.62
CA GLN A 78 9.56 -15.86 7.85
C GLN A 78 9.36 -14.75 8.88
N ARG A 79 10.00 -13.62 8.62
CA ARG A 79 9.94 -12.42 9.45
C ARG A 79 9.47 -11.23 8.62
N ARG A 80 9.02 -10.22 9.30
CA ARG A 80 8.65 -8.94 8.71
C ARG A 80 9.15 -7.77 9.54
N ARG A 81 9.23 -6.61 8.90
CA ARG A 81 9.42 -5.33 9.59
C ARG A 81 8.77 -4.20 8.79
N THR A 82 8.47 -3.12 9.48
CA THR A 82 8.00 -1.90 8.85
C THR A 82 9.21 -0.99 8.60
N LEU A 83 9.38 -0.55 7.36
CA LEU A 83 10.45 0.38 6.98
C LEU A 83 10.02 1.83 7.13
N ALA A 84 8.77 2.12 6.84
CA ALA A 84 8.21 3.47 6.91
C ALA A 84 6.70 3.38 7.04
N PHE A 85 6.09 4.41 7.65
CA PHE A 85 4.64 4.54 7.66
C PHE A 85 4.20 5.99 7.70
N ALA A 86 2.95 6.23 7.31
CA ALA A 86 2.27 7.50 7.44
C ALA A 86 0.82 7.26 7.89
N SER A 87 0.39 7.94 8.94
CA SER A 87 -1.01 7.97 9.36
C SER A 87 -1.72 9.14 8.68
N LYS A 88 -2.90 8.87 8.13
CA LYS A 88 -3.67 9.81 7.32
C LYS A 88 -5.01 10.14 7.96
N SER A 89 -5.47 11.37 7.77
CA SER A 89 -6.71 11.86 8.36
C SER A 89 -7.98 11.32 7.72
N GLU A 90 -7.89 10.83 6.49
CA GLU A 90 -9.04 10.34 5.72
C GLU A 90 -8.87 8.87 5.35
N PRO A 91 -9.96 8.20 4.95
CA PRO A 91 -9.88 6.83 4.45
C PRO A 91 -8.99 6.69 3.23
N MET A 92 -8.56 5.48 2.96
CA MET A 92 -7.84 5.08 1.74
C MET A 92 -6.52 5.81 1.51
N GLY A 93 -5.84 6.20 2.59
CA GLY A 93 -4.54 6.87 2.49
C GLY A 93 -4.61 8.33 2.08
N GLU A 94 -5.79 8.91 2.13
CA GLU A 94 -6.01 10.30 1.70
C GLU A 94 -5.99 11.29 2.88
N GLY A 95 -6.11 12.56 2.56
CA GLY A 95 -6.15 13.64 3.55
C GLY A 95 -4.78 14.07 4.04
N LYS A 96 -4.75 14.65 5.22
CA LYS A 96 -3.53 15.16 5.84
C LYS A 96 -2.69 14.03 6.41
N THR A 97 -1.38 14.15 6.30
CA THR A 97 -0.45 13.29 7.03
C THR A 97 -0.37 13.79 8.47
N LEU A 98 -0.84 12.96 9.40
CA LEU A 98 -0.87 13.28 10.82
C LEU A 98 0.42 12.90 11.52
N PHE A 99 1.01 11.79 11.11
CA PHE A 99 2.23 11.27 11.67
C PHE A 99 2.97 10.43 10.64
N THR A 100 4.30 10.47 10.65
CA THR A 100 5.13 9.69 9.74
C THR A 100 6.41 9.24 10.43
N SER A 101 6.93 8.11 9.98
CA SER A 101 8.22 7.58 10.42
C SER A 101 8.89 6.87 9.26
N ALA A 102 10.20 6.99 9.17
CA ALA A 102 11.05 6.25 8.23
C ALA A 102 12.14 5.46 8.97
N VAL A 103 11.90 5.14 10.24
CA VAL A 103 12.78 4.33 11.07
C VAL A 103 12.31 2.88 10.99
N ALA A 104 13.18 1.99 10.50
CA ALA A 104 12.86 0.56 10.41
C ALA A 104 12.64 -0.03 11.80
N THR A 105 11.57 -0.80 11.94
CA THR A 105 11.30 -1.57 13.16
C THR A 105 12.18 -2.82 13.21
N PRO A 106 12.37 -3.42 14.39
CA PRO A 106 12.98 -4.73 14.49
C PRO A 106 12.20 -5.78 13.71
N TRP A 107 12.91 -6.82 13.25
CA TRP A 107 12.29 -7.98 12.64
C TRP A 107 11.38 -8.70 13.64
N LYS A 108 10.21 -9.11 13.17
CA LYS A 108 9.22 -9.88 13.92
C LYS A 108 8.86 -11.13 13.16
N ALA A 109 8.70 -12.24 13.85
CA ALA A 109 8.19 -13.47 13.26
C ALA A 109 6.78 -13.24 12.69
N VAL A 110 6.54 -13.80 11.51
CA VAL A 110 5.22 -13.81 10.89
C VAL A 110 4.44 -15.00 11.41
N ALA A 111 3.36 -14.74 12.15
CA ALA A 111 2.49 -15.80 12.66
C ALA A 111 1.58 -16.34 11.56
N ALA A 112 1.27 -17.63 11.60
CA ALA A 112 0.28 -18.24 10.72
C ALA A 112 -1.10 -17.57 10.92
N ASP A 113 -1.92 -17.58 9.87
CA ASP A 113 -3.29 -17.05 9.87
C ASP A 113 -3.41 -15.55 10.14
N THR A 114 -2.34 -14.81 9.89
CA THR A 114 -2.34 -13.35 9.95
C THR A 114 -2.36 -12.74 8.55
N VAL A 115 -2.70 -11.45 8.47
CA VAL A 115 -2.59 -10.67 7.23
C VAL A 115 -1.17 -10.72 6.68
N GLU A 116 -0.18 -10.54 7.56
CA GLU A 116 1.23 -10.57 7.19
C GLU A 116 1.64 -11.90 6.57
N HIS A 117 1.09 -12.99 7.08
CA HIS A 117 1.34 -14.31 6.51
C HIS A 117 0.78 -14.44 5.09
N LYS A 118 -0.44 -13.94 4.87
CA LYS A 118 -1.04 -13.92 3.53
C LYS A 118 -0.19 -13.12 2.55
N VAL A 119 0.26 -11.93 2.95
CA VAL A 119 1.10 -11.07 2.11
C VAL A 119 2.45 -11.73 1.87
N MET A 120 3.06 -12.32 2.90
CA MET A 120 4.34 -13.03 2.76
C MET A 120 4.24 -14.14 1.70
N LEU A 121 3.18 -14.94 1.71
CA LEU A 121 2.96 -15.97 0.70
C LEU A 121 2.80 -15.39 -0.70
N MET A 122 2.15 -14.25 -0.83
CA MET A 122 2.04 -13.56 -2.13
C MET A 122 3.39 -13.07 -2.65
N LEU A 123 4.25 -12.56 -1.78
CA LEU A 123 5.55 -12.01 -2.15
C LEU A 123 6.64 -13.06 -2.31
N CYS A 124 6.61 -14.07 -1.48
CA CYS A 124 7.65 -15.11 -1.39
C CYS A 124 7.28 -16.40 -2.13
N GLY A 125 6.00 -16.55 -2.50
CA GLY A 125 5.45 -17.81 -3.02
C GLY A 125 5.35 -18.88 -1.93
N ASN A 126 4.96 -20.09 -2.36
CA ASN A 126 4.76 -21.22 -1.46
C ASN A 126 6.07 -21.82 -0.90
N ASN A 127 7.21 -21.24 -1.28
CA ASN A 127 8.54 -21.70 -0.87
C ASN A 127 9.11 -20.90 0.32
N ALA A 128 8.30 -20.02 0.92
CA ALA A 128 8.71 -19.26 2.10
C ALA A 128 9.12 -20.22 3.23
N GLY A 129 10.32 -20.03 3.78
CA GLY A 129 10.88 -20.88 4.85
C GLY A 129 11.43 -22.21 4.40
N LYS A 130 11.43 -22.52 3.12
CA LYS A 130 12.10 -23.72 2.57
C LYS A 130 13.53 -23.36 2.19
N HIS A 131 14.44 -24.17 2.65
CA HIS A 131 15.88 -24.08 2.34
C HIS A 131 16.26 -24.96 1.16
#